data_83b8b65738a62557ecb6cbdbb86e0baf
#
_entry.id   83b8b65738a62557ecb6cbdbb86e0baf
#
_cell.length_a   1.000
_cell.length_b   1.000
_cell.length_c   1.000
_cell.angle_alpha   90.00
_cell.angle_beta   90.00
_cell.angle_gamma   90.00
#
_symmetry.space_group_name_H-M   'P 1'
#
loop_
_entity.id
_entity.type
_entity.pdbx_description
1 polymer ?
#
loop_
_entity_poly.entity_id
_entity_poly.type
_entity_poly.pdbx_seq_one_letter_code
_entity_poly.pdbx_strand_id
1 'polypeptide(L)'
;MKTLKTLFTLCCVALCFANPVSATTYPLTLKNCGYTMTFTQPPQRAVALGQNTAEIMLLLGLEDKLAATAFWPTHVLPELAGQNARVKLLTVEIPTLESILATNPDFVAAQLPLLLGPDSKVAKREDFTSLGVNSYLSPGMCATKKDTGDIYGSRGQLWDMSLLYEEIADMAAIFDVQARGEALIENFKQREAALRKKFAGASGNPSFLFWFSSASPSSDAYVGGKNSASGFIANVLGGHNAITSATEWPTVSWESIIAANPDVIVVASLDRNRWALDKADEKVKFLKSDPAVSQLEAVKKGHIYVMDGQAMNPTIRTLRGAEQVAAQLEKSGLN
;
A
#
# COMPACT_ATOMS: atom_id res chain seq x y z
N MET A 1 58.89 -48.41 -7.43
CA MET A 1 57.44 -48.61 -7.15
C MET A 1 56.86 -47.27 -6.66
N LYS A 2 56.23 -46.56 -7.56
CA LYS A 2 55.54 -45.27 -7.20
C LYS A 2 54.04 -45.53 -7.17
N THR A 3 53.43 -45.42 -5.98
CA THR A 3 51.99 -45.59 -5.77
C THR A 3 51.30 -44.28 -6.09
N LEU A 4 50.42 -44.26 -7.12
CA LEU A 4 49.59 -43.18 -7.56
C LEU A 4 48.30 -43.17 -6.67
N LYS A 5 48.12 -42.14 -5.85
CA LYS A 5 46.86 -41.92 -5.07
C LYS A 5 45.89 -41.14 -5.94
N THR A 6 44.84 -41.80 -6.40
CA THR A 6 43.72 -41.19 -7.12
C THR A 6 42.81 -40.52 -6.11
N LEU A 7 42.68 -39.19 -6.17
CA LEU A 7 41.76 -38.40 -5.37
C LEU A 7 40.39 -38.36 -6.08
N PHE A 8 39.38 -39.01 -5.51
CA PHE A 8 37.99 -38.96 -6.00
C PHE A 8 37.32 -37.73 -5.39
N THR A 9 37.12 -36.68 -6.18
CA THR A 9 36.36 -35.49 -5.79
C THR A 9 34.87 -35.79 -5.96
N LEU A 10 34.18 -35.98 -4.85
CA LEU A 10 32.73 -36.18 -4.80
C LEU A 10 32.05 -34.80 -5.00
N CYS A 11 31.52 -34.57 -6.20
CA CYS A 11 30.75 -33.37 -6.52
C CYS A 11 29.32 -33.56 -6.00
N CYS A 12 28.99 -33.03 -4.82
CA CYS A 12 27.62 -32.98 -4.33
C CYS A 12 26.82 -31.98 -5.18
N VAL A 13 26.06 -32.48 -6.14
CA VAL A 13 25.03 -31.70 -6.84
C VAL A 13 23.84 -31.54 -5.87
N ALA A 14 23.70 -30.36 -5.27
CA ALA A 14 22.50 -29.99 -4.54
C ALA A 14 21.36 -29.84 -5.54
N LEU A 15 20.50 -30.86 -5.64
CA LEU A 15 19.24 -30.76 -6.35
C LEU A 15 18.33 -29.84 -5.52
N CYS A 16 18.17 -28.59 -5.94
CA CYS A 16 17.10 -27.71 -5.51
C CYS A 16 15.78 -28.28 -6.02
N PHE A 17 15.04 -29.01 -5.18
CA PHE A 17 13.65 -29.37 -5.45
C PHE A 17 12.82 -28.07 -5.37
N ALA A 18 12.65 -27.38 -6.50
CA ALA A 18 11.60 -26.40 -6.63
C ALA A 18 10.27 -27.17 -6.58
N ASN A 19 9.47 -26.98 -5.54
CA ASN A 19 8.10 -27.50 -5.51
C ASN A 19 7.36 -26.89 -6.71
N PRO A 20 6.74 -27.69 -7.58
CA PRO A 20 5.97 -27.13 -8.68
C PRO A 20 4.80 -26.34 -8.09
N VAL A 21 4.74 -25.03 -8.37
CA VAL A 21 3.57 -24.22 -8.08
C VAL A 21 2.43 -24.76 -8.91
N SER A 22 1.35 -25.21 -8.25
CA SER A 22 0.21 -25.83 -8.93
C SER A 22 -0.63 -24.73 -9.61
N ALA A 23 -1.00 -25.00 -10.88
CA ALA A 23 -1.97 -24.17 -11.60
C ALA A 23 -3.33 -24.11 -10.86
N THR A 24 -4.08 -23.02 -11.02
CA THR A 24 -5.41 -22.88 -10.43
C THR A 24 -6.37 -23.91 -11.02
N THR A 25 -7.08 -24.62 -10.15
CA THR A 25 -8.19 -25.49 -10.57
C THR A 25 -9.48 -24.68 -10.60
N TYR A 26 -10.10 -24.59 -11.77
CA TYR A 26 -11.42 -23.96 -11.92
C TYR A 26 -12.53 -25.03 -11.92
N PRO A 27 -13.75 -24.71 -11.36
CA PRO A 27 -14.14 -23.43 -10.79
C PRO A 27 -13.42 -23.11 -9.48
N LEU A 28 -12.82 -21.90 -9.40
CA LEU A 28 -12.21 -21.39 -8.19
C LEU A 28 -13.24 -20.62 -7.38
N THR A 29 -13.42 -20.96 -6.11
CA THR A 29 -14.28 -20.22 -5.17
C THR A 29 -13.44 -19.56 -4.10
N LEU A 30 -13.58 -18.24 -3.94
CA LEU A 30 -12.90 -17.43 -2.95
C LEU A 30 -13.89 -16.65 -2.09
N LYS A 31 -13.51 -16.39 -0.85
CA LYS A 31 -14.21 -15.49 0.07
C LYS A 31 -13.39 -14.21 0.22
N ASN A 32 -14.02 -13.07 0.00
CA ASN A 32 -13.37 -11.76 0.13
C ASN A 32 -14.33 -10.77 0.77
N CYS A 33 -13.95 -10.20 1.91
CA CYS A 33 -14.73 -9.18 2.62
C CYS A 33 -16.20 -9.58 2.87
N GLY A 34 -16.44 -10.83 3.24
CA GLY A 34 -17.79 -11.35 3.51
C GLY A 34 -18.58 -11.81 2.28
N TYR A 35 -18.05 -11.60 1.06
CA TYR A 35 -18.66 -12.08 -0.19
C TYR A 35 -17.97 -13.34 -0.69
N THR A 36 -18.75 -14.22 -1.32
CA THR A 36 -18.24 -15.42 -2.02
C THR A 36 -18.27 -15.17 -3.52
N MET A 37 -17.15 -15.40 -4.20
CA MET A 37 -17.01 -15.30 -5.64
C MET A 37 -16.62 -16.65 -6.21
N THR A 38 -17.15 -16.96 -7.39
CA THR A 38 -16.76 -18.18 -8.12
C THR A 38 -16.31 -17.79 -9.53
N PHE A 39 -15.12 -18.25 -9.89
CA PHE A 39 -14.54 -18.05 -11.22
C PHE A 39 -14.54 -19.40 -11.94
N THR A 40 -15.15 -19.48 -13.11
CA THR A 40 -15.14 -20.69 -13.95
C THR A 40 -13.90 -20.76 -14.84
N GLN A 41 -13.22 -19.64 -14.99
CA GLN A 41 -11.98 -19.45 -15.74
C GLN A 41 -11.30 -18.14 -15.29
N PRO A 42 -10.02 -17.89 -15.65
CA PRO A 42 -9.37 -16.62 -15.39
C PRO A 42 -10.11 -15.46 -16.06
N PRO A 43 -10.33 -14.32 -15.38
CA PRO A 43 -10.91 -13.13 -16.00
C PRO A 43 -10.08 -12.64 -17.19
N GLN A 44 -10.75 -12.07 -18.18
CA GLN A 44 -10.11 -11.58 -19.41
C GLN A 44 -10.22 -10.05 -19.56
N ARG A 45 -11.12 -9.43 -18.81
CA ARG A 45 -11.44 -8.00 -18.92
C ARG A 45 -11.62 -7.39 -17.52
N ALA A 46 -10.54 -7.37 -16.75
CA ALA A 46 -10.56 -6.81 -15.42
C ALA A 46 -10.53 -5.27 -15.42
N VAL A 47 -11.19 -4.65 -14.46
CA VAL A 47 -11.04 -3.23 -14.16
C VAL A 47 -10.46 -3.07 -12.76
N ALA A 48 -9.35 -2.36 -12.64
CA ALA A 48 -8.71 -2.06 -11.37
C ALA A 48 -9.05 -0.63 -10.91
N LEU A 49 -9.77 -0.53 -9.81
CA LEU A 49 -10.19 0.72 -9.17
C LEU A 49 -9.26 1.04 -8.00
N GLY A 50 -8.38 1.98 -8.20
CA GLY A 50 -7.32 2.34 -7.26
C GLY A 50 -5.95 1.88 -7.72
N GLN A 51 -4.97 2.72 -7.44
CA GLN A 51 -3.60 2.56 -7.92
C GLN A 51 -2.93 1.28 -7.41
N ASN A 52 -3.16 0.91 -6.12
CA ASN A 52 -2.59 -0.32 -5.57
C ASN A 52 -3.02 -1.57 -6.33
N THR A 53 -4.32 -1.72 -6.54
CA THR A 53 -4.87 -2.88 -7.26
C THR A 53 -4.34 -2.95 -8.69
N ALA A 54 -4.27 -1.80 -9.37
CA ALA A 54 -3.69 -1.71 -10.71
C ALA A 54 -2.21 -2.13 -10.71
N GLU A 55 -1.40 -1.60 -9.80
CA GLU A 55 0.02 -1.92 -9.71
C GLU A 55 0.30 -3.36 -9.30
N ILE A 56 -0.52 -3.98 -8.44
CA ILE A 56 -0.43 -5.43 -8.16
C ILE A 56 -0.63 -6.22 -9.45
N MET A 57 -1.66 -5.90 -10.22
CA MET A 57 -1.93 -6.61 -11.49
C MET A 57 -0.79 -6.42 -12.50
N LEU A 58 -0.21 -5.22 -12.58
CA LEU A 58 0.94 -4.94 -13.44
C LEU A 58 2.19 -5.70 -12.97
N LEU A 59 2.47 -5.77 -11.65
CA LEU A 59 3.57 -6.57 -11.10
C LEU A 59 3.41 -8.07 -11.35
N LEU A 60 2.17 -8.53 -11.42
CA LEU A 60 1.85 -9.91 -11.79
C LEU A 60 1.90 -10.14 -13.32
N GLY A 61 2.19 -9.11 -14.13
CA GLY A 61 2.27 -9.20 -15.60
C GLY A 61 0.90 -9.45 -16.22
N LEU A 62 -0.14 -8.80 -15.71
CA LEU A 62 -1.53 -8.97 -16.12
C LEU A 62 -2.07 -7.77 -16.92
N GLU A 63 -1.20 -6.94 -17.49
CA GLU A 63 -1.59 -5.75 -18.26
C GLU A 63 -2.53 -6.10 -19.43
N ASP A 64 -2.36 -7.26 -20.06
CA ASP A 64 -3.22 -7.72 -21.17
C ASP A 64 -4.62 -8.21 -20.69
N LYS A 65 -4.79 -8.38 -19.36
CA LYS A 65 -6.08 -8.72 -18.74
C LYS A 65 -6.79 -7.48 -18.19
N LEU A 66 -6.11 -6.32 -18.13
CA LEU A 66 -6.68 -5.06 -17.67
C LEU A 66 -7.41 -4.36 -18.83
N ALA A 67 -8.74 -4.32 -18.78
CA ALA A 67 -9.56 -3.52 -19.70
C ALA A 67 -9.43 -2.02 -19.39
N ALA A 68 -9.30 -1.66 -18.10
CA ALA A 68 -9.10 -0.28 -17.69
C ALA A 68 -8.63 -0.19 -16.23
N THR A 69 -8.12 1.00 -15.87
CA THR A 69 -7.84 1.42 -14.50
C THR A 69 -8.48 2.77 -14.20
N ALA A 70 -8.65 3.12 -12.92
CA ALA A 70 -9.11 4.44 -12.48
C ALA A 70 -8.62 4.75 -11.07
N PHE A 71 -8.69 6.03 -10.65
CA PHE A 71 -8.33 6.53 -9.33
C PHE A 71 -6.83 6.44 -9.03
N TRP A 72 -6.07 7.40 -9.58
CA TRP A 72 -4.61 7.46 -9.49
C TRP A 72 -4.14 8.76 -8.82
N PRO A 73 -3.91 8.78 -7.51
CA PRO A 73 -3.48 9.99 -6.80
C PRO A 73 -1.99 10.34 -6.97
N THR A 74 -1.17 9.41 -7.47
CA THR A 74 0.25 9.62 -7.78
C THR A 74 0.64 8.97 -9.11
N HIS A 75 1.83 9.23 -9.63
CA HIS A 75 2.34 8.57 -10.82
C HIS A 75 2.54 7.06 -10.59
N VAL A 76 2.42 6.28 -11.66
CA VAL A 76 2.74 4.85 -11.64
C VAL A 76 4.20 4.63 -11.21
N LEU A 77 4.49 3.50 -10.57
CA LEU A 77 5.86 3.10 -10.28
C LEU A 77 6.70 3.13 -11.58
N PRO A 78 7.89 3.74 -11.58
CA PRO A 78 8.70 3.89 -12.80
C PRO A 78 8.95 2.58 -13.53
N GLU A 79 9.16 1.49 -12.80
CA GLU A 79 9.36 0.14 -13.34
C GLU A 79 8.13 -0.44 -14.05
N LEU A 80 6.93 0.09 -13.77
CA LEU A 80 5.65 -0.33 -14.38
C LEU A 80 5.17 0.59 -15.50
N ALA A 81 5.88 1.67 -15.79
CA ALA A 81 5.45 2.69 -16.76
C ALA A 81 5.18 2.10 -18.16
N GLY A 82 6.01 1.16 -18.60
CA GLY A 82 5.87 0.50 -19.91
C GLY A 82 4.62 -0.36 -20.02
N GLN A 83 4.31 -1.17 -18.99
CA GLN A 83 3.09 -1.97 -18.94
C GLN A 83 1.86 -1.07 -18.80
N ASN A 84 1.91 -0.08 -17.89
CA ASN A 84 0.81 0.83 -17.64
C ASN A 84 0.42 1.66 -18.88
N ALA A 85 1.37 2.02 -19.73
CA ALA A 85 1.11 2.75 -20.96
C ALA A 85 0.20 2.01 -21.95
N ARG A 86 0.07 0.67 -21.81
CA ARG A 86 -0.81 -0.17 -22.63
C ARG A 86 -2.23 -0.29 -22.07
N VAL A 87 -2.46 0.15 -20.83
CA VAL A 87 -3.73 0.02 -20.13
C VAL A 87 -4.50 1.33 -20.18
N LYS A 88 -5.79 1.26 -20.52
CA LYS A 88 -6.67 2.44 -20.56
C LYS A 88 -6.87 3.00 -19.15
N LEU A 89 -6.56 4.27 -18.94
CA LEU A 89 -6.95 5.01 -17.76
C LEU A 89 -8.30 5.71 -18.01
N LEU A 90 -9.33 5.38 -17.22
CA LEU A 90 -10.65 6.02 -17.33
C LEU A 90 -10.59 7.45 -16.77
N THR A 91 -10.04 7.60 -15.58
CA THR A 91 -9.86 8.89 -14.91
C THR A 91 -8.86 8.75 -13.75
N VAL A 92 -8.16 9.83 -13.42
CA VAL A 92 -7.34 9.92 -12.19
C VAL A 92 -8.20 10.15 -10.94
N GLU A 93 -9.45 10.60 -11.11
CA GLU A 93 -10.44 10.82 -10.07
C GLU A 93 -11.36 9.60 -9.89
N ILE A 94 -12.42 9.75 -9.10
CA ILE A 94 -13.43 8.69 -8.90
C ILE A 94 -14.18 8.46 -10.22
N PRO A 95 -14.18 7.24 -10.78
CA PRO A 95 -14.92 6.94 -12.00
C PRO A 95 -16.43 6.86 -11.76
N THR A 96 -17.21 6.97 -12.82
CA THR A 96 -18.64 6.61 -12.77
C THR A 96 -18.83 5.12 -13.04
N LEU A 97 -19.92 4.54 -12.54
CA LEU A 97 -20.28 3.14 -12.81
C LEU A 97 -20.43 2.89 -14.31
N GLU A 98 -21.06 3.82 -15.04
CA GLU A 98 -21.24 3.72 -16.48
C GLU A 98 -19.91 3.64 -17.23
N SER A 99 -18.91 4.43 -16.83
CA SER A 99 -17.59 4.40 -17.46
C SER A 99 -16.87 3.06 -17.26
N ILE A 100 -17.09 2.41 -16.12
CA ILE A 100 -16.58 1.07 -15.81
C ILE A 100 -17.32 0.04 -16.68
N LEU A 101 -18.64 0.04 -16.67
CA LEU A 101 -19.48 -0.92 -17.42
C LEU A 101 -19.28 -0.80 -18.95
N ALA A 102 -18.97 0.40 -19.45
CA ALA A 102 -18.64 0.61 -20.88
C ALA A 102 -17.37 -0.16 -21.32
N THR A 103 -16.55 -0.67 -20.39
CA THR A 103 -15.41 -1.53 -20.70
C THR A 103 -15.79 -3.02 -20.84
N ASN A 104 -17.06 -3.39 -20.59
CA ASN A 104 -17.56 -4.77 -20.51
C ASN A 104 -16.69 -5.64 -19.57
N PRO A 105 -16.56 -5.31 -18.28
CA PRO A 105 -15.71 -6.04 -17.37
C PRO A 105 -16.32 -7.41 -17.02
N ASP A 106 -15.48 -8.42 -16.81
CA ASP A 106 -15.84 -9.69 -16.17
C ASP A 106 -15.34 -9.79 -14.72
N PHE A 107 -14.51 -8.83 -14.30
CA PHE A 107 -14.01 -8.71 -12.95
C PHE A 107 -13.71 -7.24 -12.61
N VAL A 108 -14.06 -6.82 -11.40
CA VAL A 108 -13.74 -5.49 -10.86
C VAL A 108 -13.06 -5.64 -9.51
N ALA A 109 -11.84 -5.13 -9.39
CA ALA A 109 -11.11 -5.10 -8.12
C ALA A 109 -10.89 -3.67 -7.65
N ALA A 110 -11.10 -3.41 -6.36
CA ALA A 110 -11.00 -2.08 -5.77
C ALA A 110 -10.05 -2.03 -4.58
N GLN A 111 -9.26 -0.97 -4.53
CA GLN A 111 -8.35 -0.69 -3.41
C GLN A 111 -9.09 -0.22 -2.16
N LEU A 112 -10.16 0.56 -2.30
CA LEU A 112 -10.77 1.32 -1.20
C LEU A 112 -12.28 1.12 -1.12
N PRO A 113 -12.89 1.15 0.10
CA PRO A 113 -14.35 1.12 0.27
C PRO A 113 -15.04 2.30 -0.42
N LEU A 114 -14.35 3.43 -0.57
CA LEU A 114 -14.81 4.60 -1.34
C LEU A 114 -15.19 4.24 -2.79
N LEU A 115 -14.56 3.22 -3.36
CA LEU A 115 -14.73 2.79 -4.75
C LEU A 115 -15.63 1.57 -4.92
N LEU A 116 -15.74 0.73 -3.86
CA LEU A 116 -16.54 -0.49 -3.88
C LEU A 116 -16.96 -0.86 -2.45
N GLY A 117 -18.25 -0.72 -2.14
CA GLY A 117 -18.76 -1.03 -0.82
C GLY A 117 -20.12 -0.39 -0.54
N PRO A 118 -20.70 -0.58 0.65
CA PRO A 118 -22.06 -0.08 0.99
C PRO A 118 -22.22 1.42 0.82
N ASP A 119 -21.18 2.18 1.21
CA ASP A 119 -21.16 3.65 1.17
C ASP A 119 -20.24 4.21 0.08
N SER A 120 -19.98 3.40 -0.95
CA SER A 120 -19.08 3.80 -2.03
C SER A 120 -19.70 4.91 -2.89
N LYS A 121 -18.82 5.69 -3.52
CA LYS A 121 -19.21 6.72 -4.50
C LYS A 121 -19.32 6.20 -5.93
N VAL A 122 -19.02 4.92 -6.15
CA VAL A 122 -19.04 4.27 -7.48
C VAL A 122 -20.17 3.25 -7.57
N ALA A 123 -20.05 2.15 -6.80
CA ALA A 123 -21.02 1.08 -6.80
C ALA A 123 -20.90 0.18 -5.57
N LYS A 124 -21.98 -0.53 -5.23
CA LYS A 124 -21.96 -1.64 -4.27
C LYS A 124 -21.53 -2.92 -4.97
N ARG A 125 -21.11 -3.92 -4.20
CA ARG A 125 -20.74 -5.24 -4.75
C ARG A 125 -21.93 -5.94 -5.39
N GLU A 126 -23.12 -5.75 -4.81
CA GLU A 126 -24.39 -6.30 -5.32
C GLU A 126 -24.73 -5.78 -6.72
N ASP A 127 -24.36 -4.53 -7.02
CA ASP A 127 -24.60 -3.94 -8.35
C ASP A 127 -23.82 -4.71 -9.43
N PHE A 128 -22.55 -5.05 -9.17
CA PHE A 128 -21.73 -5.87 -10.06
C PHE A 128 -22.23 -7.32 -10.11
N THR A 129 -22.57 -7.91 -8.97
CA THR A 129 -23.07 -9.28 -8.89
C THR A 129 -24.35 -9.45 -9.71
N SER A 130 -25.27 -8.47 -9.69
CA SER A 130 -26.51 -8.50 -10.47
C SER A 130 -26.27 -8.49 -11.97
N LEU A 131 -25.10 -8.02 -12.41
CA LEU A 131 -24.64 -8.00 -13.80
C LEU A 131 -23.75 -9.20 -14.15
N GLY A 132 -23.59 -10.16 -13.24
CA GLY A 132 -22.72 -11.34 -13.44
C GLY A 132 -21.23 -11.02 -13.38
N VAL A 133 -20.84 -9.87 -12.81
CA VAL A 133 -19.46 -9.44 -12.67
C VAL A 133 -18.98 -9.72 -11.25
N ASN A 134 -17.92 -10.50 -11.09
CA ASN A 134 -17.27 -10.68 -9.81
C ASN A 134 -16.58 -9.39 -9.36
N SER A 135 -16.63 -9.10 -8.05
CA SER A 135 -16.00 -7.90 -7.50
C SER A 135 -15.18 -8.21 -6.26
N TYR A 136 -14.02 -7.58 -6.13
CA TYR A 136 -13.03 -7.80 -5.08
C TYR A 136 -12.66 -6.47 -4.40
N LEU A 137 -12.59 -6.47 -3.07
CA LEU A 137 -12.09 -5.34 -2.29
C LEU A 137 -10.80 -5.75 -1.58
N SER A 138 -9.79 -4.88 -1.56
CA SER A 138 -8.53 -5.15 -0.86
C SER A 138 -8.77 -5.63 0.58
N PRO A 139 -8.23 -6.80 0.99
CA PRO A 139 -8.40 -7.35 2.34
C PRO A 139 -7.97 -6.39 3.44
N GLY A 140 -6.96 -5.57 3.17
CA GLY A 140 -6.50 -4.53 4.07
C GLY A 140 -7.59 -3.54 4.47
N MET A 141 -8.64 -3.38 3.66
CA MET A 141 -9.77 -2.48 3.94
C MET A 141 -10.91 -3.16 4.68
N CYS A 142 -11.09 -4.47 4.53
CA CYS A 142 -12.09 -5.23 5.28
C CYS A 142 -11.68 -5.50 6.72
N ALA A 143 -10.38 -5.60 6.97
CA ALA A 143 -9.82 -5.81 8.30
C ALA A 143 -9.90 -4.57 9.19
N THR A 144 -10.24 -3.39 8.62
CA THR A 144 -10.57 -2.21 9.42
C THR A 144 -11.89 -2.45 10.16
N LYS A 145 -11.94 -2.04 11.39
CA LYS A 145 -13.06 -2.34 12.27
C LYS A 145 -13.78 -1.10 12.70
N LYS A 146 -15.10 -1.14 12.53
CA LYS A 146 -16.15 -0.44 13.23
C LYS A 146 -16.19 1.07 13.13
N ASP A 147 -17.30 1.46 12.60
CA ASP A 147 -18.25 2.47 13.06
C ASP A 147 -17.63 3.61 13.88
N THR A 148 -16.79 4.36 13.20
CA THR A 148 -16.27 5.63 13.70
C THR A 148 -16.90 6.81 12.95
N GLY A 149 -17.90 6.56 12.09
CA GLY A 149 -18.41 7.57 11.15
C GLY A 149 -17.44 7.85 9.98
N ASP A 150 -16.31 7.15 9.94
CA ASP A 150 -15.32 7.25 8.86
C ASP A 150 -15.41 6.00 7.97
N ILE A 151 -15.48 6.22 6.66
CA ILE A 151 -15.53 5.16 5.64
C ILE A 151 -14.32 4.21 5.71
N TYR A 152 -13.19 4.66 6.23
CA TYR A 152 -11.98 3.84 6.40
C TYR A 152 -11.94 3.12 7.76
N GLY A 153 -12.78 3.52 8.73
CA GLY A 153 -12.92 2.89 10.03
C GLY A 153 -11.69 3.00 10.92
N SER A 154 -11.61 2.08 11.90
CA SER A 154 -10.49 1.98 12.83
C SER A 154 -9.90 0.58 12.86
N ARG A 155 -8.64 0.45 13.29
CA ARG A 155 -7.95 -0.84 13.45
C ARG A 155 -7.73 -1.15 14.91
N GLY A 156 -8.16 -2.35 15.34
CA GLY A 156 -7.88 -2.87 16.69
C GLY A 156 -6.44 -3.32 16.88
N GLN A 157 -5.74 -3.64 15.79
CA GLN A 157 -4.34 -4.10 15.77
C GLN A 157 -3.56 -3.36 14.69
N LEU A 158 -2.24 -3.31 14.86
CA LEU A 158 -1.34 -2.76 13.84
C LEU A 158 -1.54 -3.52 12.52
N TRP A 159 -1.71 -2.76 11.43
CA TRP A 159 -1.69 -3.32 10.09
C TRP A 159 -0.31 -3.95 9.81
N ASP A 160 -0.29 -5.03 9.08
CA ASP A 160 0.92 -5.68 8.60
C ASP A 160 0.78 -6.13 7.14
N MET A 161 1.88 -6.57 6.57
CA MET A 161 1.96 -6.94 5.15
C MET A 161 1.18 -8.23 4.82
N SER A 162 0.71 -9.00 5.80
CA SER A 162 -0.02 -10.26 5.54
C SER A 162 -1.30 -10.05 4.74
N LEU A 163 -2.01 -8.94 4.99
CA LEU A 163 -3.23 -8.59 4.24
C LEU A 163 -2.94 -8.21 2.78
N LEU A 164 -1.76 -7.63 2.52
CA LEU A 164 -1.29 -7.39 1.17
C LEU A 164 -0.85 -8.69 0.48
N TYR A 165 -0.21 -9.59 1.22
CA TYR A 165 0.16 -10.91 0.69
C TYR A 165 -1.08 -11.74 0.32
N GLU A 166 -2.17 -11.63 1.11
CA GLU A 166 -3.47 -12.22 0.79
C GLU A 166 -4.00 -11.64 -0.55
N GLU A 167 -4.00 -10.31 -0.73
CA GLU A 167 -4.44 -9.66 -1.97
C GLU A 167 -3.63 -10.14 -3.19
N ILE A 168 -2.29 -10.21 -3.06
CA ILE A 168 -1.41 -10.70 -4.13
C ILE A 168 -1.68 -12.18 -4.44
N ALA A 169 -1.83 -13.01 -3.42
CA ALA A 169 -2.10 -14.45 -3.58
C ALA A 169 -3.47 -14.70 -4.22
N ASP A 170 -4.51 -13.97 -3.80
CA ASP A 170 -5.85 -14.05 -4.37
C ASP A 170 -5.83 -13.65 -5.84
N MET A 171 -5.22 -12.50 -6.17
CA MET A 171 -5.08 -12.07 -7.58
C MET A 171 -4.32 -13.10 -8.40
N ALA A 172 -3.21 -13.64 -7.86
CA ALA A 172 -2.43 -14.66 -8.54
C ALA A 172 -3.25 -15.94 -8.79
N ALA A 173 -4.07 -16.37 -7.83
CA ALA A 173 -4.96 -17.53 -7.98
C ALA A 173 -6.09 -17.26 -8.97
N ILE A 174 -6.75 -16.08 -8.91
CA ILE A 174 -7.83 -15.69 -9.81
C ILE A 174 -7.37 -15.70 -11.27
N PHE A 175 -6.12 -15.29 -11.54
CA PHE A 175 -5.56 -15.16 -12.90
C PHE A 175 -4.61 -16.30 -13.30
N ASP A 176 -4.48 -17.35 -12.48
CA ASP A 176 -3.61 -18.52 -12.73
C ASP A 176 -2.13 -18.16 -12.94
N VAL A 177 -1.61 -17.31 -12.05
CA VAL A 177 -0.20 -16.84 -12.07
C VAL A 177 0.48 -16.99 -10.70
N GLN A 178 0.18 -18.04 -9.95
CA GLN A 178 0.61 -18.24 -8.55
C GLN A 178 2.12 -18.12 -8.37
N ALA A 179 2.91 -18.67 -9.28
CA ALA A 179 4.37 -18.57 -9.22
C ALA A 179 4.87 -17.10 -9.20
N ARG A 180 4.18 -16.21 -9.93
CA ARG A 180 4.50 -14.78 -9.92
C ARG A 180 4.10 -14.13 -8.61
N GLY A 181 2.93 -14.52 -8.06
CA GLY A 181 2.45 -14.06 -6.76
C GLY A 181 3.39 -14.47 -5.62
N GLU A 182 3.82 -15.72 -5.57
CA GLU A 182 4.76 -16.24 -4.57
C GLU A 182 6.11 -15.51 -4.64
N ALA A 183 6.67 -15.34 -5.84
CA ALA A 183 7.92 -14.60 -6.02
C ALA A 183 7.81 -13.13 -5.57
N LEU A 184 6.68 -12.48 -5.84
CA LEU A 184 6.43 -11.11 -5.41
C LEU A 184 6.31 -11.00 -3.89
N ILE A 185 5.55 -11.90 -3.26
CA ILE A 185 5.40 -11.97 -1.80
C ILE A 185 6.75 -12.21 -1.12
N GLU A 186 7.54 -13.15 -1.62
CA GLU A 186 8.86 -13.45 -1.06
C GLU A 186 9.81 -12.25 -1.16
N ASN A 187 9.79 -11.50 -2.27
CA ASN A 187 10.55 -10.26 -2.39
C ASN A 187 10.17 -9.24 -1.31
N PHE A 188 8.87 -9.03 -1.06
CA PHE A 188 8.41 -8.14 0.00
C PHE A 188 8.86 -8.60 1.39
N LYS A 189 8.76 -9.91 1.70
CA LYS A 189 9.20 -10.47 2.99
C LYS A 189 10.69 -10.24 3.22
N GLN A 190 11.52 -10.46 2.20
CA GLN A 190 12.97 -10.24 2.29
C GLN A 190 13.31 -8.77 2.54
N ARG A 191 12.65 -7.84 1.85
CA ARG A 191 12.85 -6.40 2.03
C ARG A 191 12.41 -5.93 3.42
N GLU A 192 11.25 -6.39 3.90
CA GLU A 192 10.78 -6.09 5.26
C GLU A 192 11.76 -6.62 6.32
N ALA A 193 12.21 -7.86 6.18
CA ALA A 193 13.18 -8.46 7.11
C ALA A 193 14.50 -7.70 7.13
N ALA A 194 14.96 -7.21 5.97
CA ALA A 194 16.18 -6.40 5.88
C ALA A 194 16.05 -5.06 6.63
N LEU A 195 14.91 -4.36 6.47
CA LEU A 195 14.61 -3.12 7.20
C LEU A 195 14.53 -3.36 8.71
N ARG A 196 13.76 -4.36 9.16
CA ARG A 196 13.63 -4.72 10.57
C ARG A 196 14.98 -5.07 11.19
N LYS A 197 15.83 -5.83 10.49
CA LYS A 197 17.19 -6.14 10.94
C LYS A 197 18.04 -4.88 11.10
N LYS A 198 17.94 -3.96 10.14
CA LYS A 198 18.71 -2.73 10.11
C LYS A 198 18.36 -1.79 11.27
N PHE A 199 17.08 -1.70 11.61
CA PHE A 199 16.58 -0.81 12.68
C PHE A 199 16.27 -1.54 13.99
N ALA A 200 16.63 -2.81 14.15
CA ALA A 200 16.42 -3.59 15.37
C ALA A 200 17.10 -3.02 16.62
N GLY A 201 18.13 -2.22 16.44
CA GLY A 201 18.88 -1.57 17.52
C GLY A 201 18.73 -0.05 17.52
N ALA A 202 17.75 0.51 16.80
CA ALA A 202 17.53 1.95 16.75
C ALA A 202 17.37 2.52 18.18
N SER A 203 18.26 3.43 18.57
CA SER A 203 18.26 4.01 19.90
C SER A 203 17.13 5.03 20.04
N GLY A 204 16.37 4.96 21.15
CA GLY A 204 15.43 6.00 21.52
C GLY A 204 13.97 5.80 21.09
N ASN A 205 13.62 4.74 20.32
CA ASN A 205 12.25 4.48 19.90
C ASN A 205 11.56 5.75 19.36
N PRO A 206 12.06 6.34 18.25
CA PRO A 206 11.61 7.65 17.78
C PRO A 206 10.12 7.69 17.45
N SER A 207 9.50 8.83 17.74
CA SER A 207 8.10 9.09 17.44
C SER A 207 7.96 9.73 16.06
N PHE A 208 7.03 9.22 15.24
CA PHE A 208 6.78 9.68 13.88
C PHE A 208 5.40 10.30 13.73
N LEU A 209 5.31 11.46 13.11
CA LEU A 209 4.07 11.99 12.55
C LEU A 209 4.04 11.69 11.04
N PHE A 210 2.97 11.07 10.55
CA PHE A 210 2.73 10.87 9.11
C PHE A 210 1.62 11.79 8.63
N TRP A 211 1.99 12.91 8.06
CA TRP A 211 1.06 13.94 7.59
C TRP A 211 0.74 13.77 6.11
N PHE A 212 -0.49 13.35 5.83
CA PHE A 212 -0.95 13.11 4.46
C PHE A 212 -1.29 14.41 3.74
N SER A 213 -2.21 15.22 4.28
CA SER A 213 -2.62 16.51 3.70
C SER A 213 -3.42 17.35 4.68
N SER A 214 -3.75 18.58 4.30
CA SER A 214 -4.73 19.46 4.94
C SER A 214 -5.43 20.30 3.88
N ALA A 215 -6.69 20.63 4.10
CA ALA A 215 -7.48 21.43 3.16
C ALA A 215 -6.91 22.85 2.98
N SER A 216 -6.38 23.42 4.07
CA SER A 216 -5.70 24.73 4.10
C SER A 216 -4.65 24.77 5.21
N PRO A 217 -3.75 25.76 5.24
CA PRO A 217 -2.81 25.96 6.35
C PRO A 217 -3.48 26.13 7.73
N SER A 218 -4.70 26.63 7.78
CA SER A 218 -5.47 26.80 9.02
C SER A 218 -6.33 25.58 9.39
N SER A 219 -6.34 24.55 8.56
CA SER A 219 -7.10 23.34 8.82
C SER A 219 -6.28 22.33 9.60
N ASP A 220 -6.96 21.48 10.36
CA ASP A 220 -6.37 20.31 11.02
C ASP A 220 -5.65 19.39 10.03
N ALA A 221 -4.66 18.67 10.54
CA ALA A 221 -3.88 17.75 9.77
C ALA A 221 -4.60 16.41 9.59
N TYR A 222 -4.69 15.93 8.34
CA TYR A 222 -5.15 14.58 8.01
C TYR A 222 -3.96 13.65 8.02
N VAL A 223 -3.91 12.74 8.98
CA VAL A 223 -2.70 11.96 9.32
C VAL A 223 -2.98 10.47 9.38
N GLY A 224 -1.95 9.65 9.28
CA GLY A 224 -2.06 8.20 9.49
C GLY A 224 -2.21 7.86 10.98
N GLY A 225 -3.18 7.02 11.34
CA GLY A 225 -3.40 6.57 12.72
C GLY A 225 -2.37 5.54 13.19
N LYS A 226 -2.37 5.25 14.51
CA LYS A 226 -1.34 4.40 15.14
C LYS A 226 -1.27 2.98 14.60
N ASN A 227 -2.39 2.43 14.17
CA ASN A 227 -2.51 1.05 13.71
C ASN A 227 -2.60 0.94 12.18
N SER A 228 -2.45 2.05 11.45
CA SER A 228 -2.47 2.11 9.98
C SER A 228 -1.16 1.62 9.35
N ALA A 229 -1.07 1.67 8.03
CA ALA A 229 0.18 1.45 7.30
C ALA A 229 1.29 2.43 7.73
N SER A 230 0.94 3.65 8.12
CA SER A 230 1.87 4.62 8.70
C SER A 230 2.45 4.13 10.03
N GLY A 231 1.60 3.55 10.90
CA GLY A 231 2.06 2.92 12.15
C GLY A 231 2.98 1.72 11.90
N PHE A 232 2.70 0.93 10.86
CA PHE A 232 3.57 -0.16 10.43
C PHE A 232 4.95 0.35 9.99
N ILE A 233 5.00 1.42 9.18
CA ILE A 233 6.26 2.05 8.77
C ILE A 233 7.08 2.47 9.98
N ALA A 234 6.48 3.19 10.95
CA ALA A 234 7.14 3.57 12.18
C ALA A 234 7.72 2.37 12.94
N ASN A 235 6.91 1.29 13.05
CA ASN A 235 7.31 0.05 13.73
C ASN A 235 8.49 -0.66 13.05
N VAL A 236 8.46 -0.78 11.71
CA VAL A 236 9.56 -1.38 10.92
C VAL A 236 10.86 -0.60 11.09
N LEU A 237 10.76 0.71 11.29
CA LEU A 237 11.90 1.63 11.49
C LEU A 237 12.29 1.78 12.97
N GLY A 238 11.85 0.87 13.85
CA GLY A 238 12.25 0.84 15.27
C GLY A 238 11.65 1.95 16.12
N GLY A 239 10.57 2.59 15.67
CA GLY A 239 9.87 3.65 16.37
C GLY A 239 8.37 3.40 16.53
N HIS A 240 7.63 4.47 16.78
CA HIS A 240 6.17 4.42 16.94
C HIS A 240 5.50 5.66 16.33
N ASN A 241 4.20 5.55 16.06
CA ASN A 241 3.40 6.67 15.58
C ASN A 241 3.08 7.62 16.77
N ALA A 242 3.38 8.90 16.63
CA ALA A 242 3.07 9.92 17.63
C ALA A 242 1.56 10.11 17.83
N ILE A 243 0.74 9.76 16.83
CA ILE A 243 -0.71 9.85 16.87
C ILE A 243 -1.28 8.56 17.46
N THR A 244 -1.98 8.68 18.59
CA THR A 244 -2.49 7.53 19.36
C THR A 244 -3.87 7.05 18.93
N SER A 245 -4.52 7.74 17.98
CA SER A 245 -5.83 7.34 17.44
C SER A 245 -5.75 5.99 16.71
N ALA A 246 -6.73 5.13 16.96
CA ALA A 246 -6.90 3.86 16.24
C ALA A 246 -7.66 4.03 14.91
N THR A 247 -8.25 5.21 14.66
CA THR A 247 -8.86 5.55 13.36
C THR A 247 -7.79 5.44 12.27
N GLU A 248 -8.17 4.88 11.11
CA GLU A 248 -7.21 4.71 10.00
C GLU A 248 -6.63 6.05 9.55
N TRP A 249 -7.52 7.05 9.42
CA TRP A 249 -7.18 8.40 8.95
C TRP A 249 -7.80 9.48 9.87
N PRO A 250 -7.25 9.73 11.06
CA PRO A 250 -7.78 10.80 11.92
C PRO A 250 -7.40 12.18 11.39
N THR A 251 -8.29 13.14 11.66
CA THR A 251 -7.99 14.57 11.58
C THR A 251 -7.52 15.04 12.95
N VAL A 252 -6.37 15.69 13.03
CA VAL A 252 -5.71 16.06 14.30
C VAL A 252 -5.32 17.53 14.27
N SER A 253 -5.67 18.26 15.33
CA SER A 253 -5.32 19.69 15.45
C SER A 253 -3.81 19.89 15.60
N TRP A 254 -3.31 21.02 15.11
CA TRP A 254 -1.90 21.37 15.25
C TRP A 254 -1.47 21.54 16.70
N GLU A 255 -2.35 21.98 17.59
CA GLU A 255 -2.10 22.04 19.03
C GLU A 255 -1.81 20.64 19.61
N SER A 256 -2.57 19.64 19.20
CA SER A 256 -2.34 18.25 19.61
C SER A 256 -1.03 17.69 19.06
N ILE A 257 -0.67 18.03 17.82
CA ILE A 257 0.60 17.65 17.20
C ILE A 257 1.77 18.33 17.92
N ILE A 258 1.65 19.62 18.28
CA ILE A 258 2.65 20.35 19.03
C ILE A 258 2.83 19.73 20.43
N ALA A 259 1.73 19.37 21.09
CA ALA A 259 1.79 18.69 22.40
C ALA A 259 2.46 17.30 22.31
N ALA A 260 2.24 16.57 21.23
CA ALA A 260 2.89 15.27 21.00
C ALA A 260 4.38 15.40 20.66
N ASN A 261 4.80 16.53 20.09
CA ASN A 261 6.18 16.89 19.71
C ASN A 261 6.95 15.72 19.06
N PRO A 262 6.54 15.25 17.87
CA PRO A 262 7.16 14.10 17.21
C PRO A 262 8.65 14.34 16.92
N ASP A 263 9.48 13.28 16.99
CA ASP A 263 10.91 13.33 16.65
C ASP A 263 11.14 13.47 15.15
N VAL A 264 10.20 12.95 14.35
CA VAL A 264 10.25 12.94 12.88
C VAL A 264 8.88 13.29 12.31
N ILE A 265 8.85 14.17 11.32
CA ILE A 265 7.65 14.47 10.53
C ILE A 265 7.83 13.93 9.12
N VAL A 266 6.99 12.99 8.74
CA VAL A 266 6.95 12.43 7.38
C VAL A 266 5.79 13.09 6.64
N VAL A 267 6.08 13.82 5.57
CA VAL A 267 5.10 14.49 4.73
C VAL A 267 4.84 13.68 3.45
N ALA A 268 3.58 13.45 3.12
CA ALA A 268 3.21 12.82 1.88
C ALA A 268 3.48 13.73 0.68
N SER A 269 4.03 13.18 -0.40
CA SER A 269 4.02 13.78 -1.73
C SER A 269 2.84 13.25 -2.52
N LEU A 270 1.97 14.15 -2.99
CA LEU A 270 0.80 13.83 -3.79
C LEU A 270 0.84 14.62 -5.10
N ASP A 271 0.51 13.96 -6.21
CA ASP A 271 0.50 14.62 -7.53
C ASP A 271 -0.83 15.33 -7.83
N ARG A 272 -1.86 15.05 -7.04
CA ARG A 272 -3.16 15.71 -7.12
C ARG A 272 -3.10 17.15 -6.59
N ASN A 273 -4.11 17.97 -6.91
CA ASN A 273 -4.30 19.35 -6.45
C ASN A 273 -5.70 19.53 -5.83
N ARG A 274 -6.12 18.59 -4.99
CA ARG A 274 -7.45 18.63 -4.36
C ARG A 274 -7.46 19.59 -3.17
N TRP A 275 -6.37 19.61 -2.40
CA TRP A 275 -6.21 20.45 -1.21
C TRP A 275 -4.95 21.30 -1.33
N ALA A 276 -4.94 22.47 -0.65
CA ALA A 276 -3.81 23.39 -0.68
C ALA A 276 -2.49 22.75 -0.21
N LEU A 277 -2.58 21.83 0.76
CA LEU A 277 -1.42 21.13 1.30
C LEU A 277 -1.33 19.66 0.79
N ASP A 278 -1.59 19.44 -0.50
CA ASP A 278 -1.31 18.15 -1.15
C ASP A 278 0.17 18.01 -1.54
N LYS A 279 0.82 19.09 -1.98
CA LYS A 279 2.22 19.06 -2.39
C LYS A 279 3.17 19.05 -1.20
N ALA A 280 4.25 18.29 -1.30
CA ALA A 280 5.22 18.15 -0.21
C ALA A 280 5.95 19.46 0.11
N ASP A 281 6.32 20.25 -0.91
CA ASP A 281 6.97 21.55 -0.77
C ASP A 281 6.09 22.57 -0.02
N GLU A 282 4.79 22.62 -0.29
CA GLU A 282 3.85 23.47 0.44
C GLU A 282 3.71 23.05 1.92
N LYS A 283 3.71 21.73 2.20
CA LYS A 283 3.76 21.22 3.57
C LYS A 283 5.04 21.62 4.30
N VAL A 284 6.19 21.44 3.65
CA VAL A 284 7.50 21.83 4.23
C VAL A 284 7.57 23.33 4.48
N LYS A 285 7.05 24.14 3.55
CA LYS A 285 6.96 25.60 3.69
C LYS A 285 6.09 25.96 4.89
N PHE A 286 4.90 25.37 5.03
CA PHE A 286 4.02 25.58 6.18
C PHE A 286 4.74 25.22 7.50
N LEU A 287 5.33 24.04 7.62
CA LEU A 287 6.05 23.60 8.84
C LEU A 287 7.12 24.59 9.26
N LYS A 288 7.81 25.20 8.31
CA LYS A 288 8.92 26.17 8.59
C LYS A 288 8.44 27.59 8.83
N SER A 289 7.26 27.98 8.33
CA SER A 289 6.79 29.38 8.36
C SER A 289 5.72 29.65 9.42
N ASP A 290 4.98 28.61 9.88
CA ASP A 290 3.99 28.80 10.93
C ASP A 290 4.67 29.10 12.27
N PRO A 291 4.26 30.16 13.00
CA PRO A 291 4.95 30.60 14.22
C PRO A 291 5.00 29.55 15.35
N ALA A 292 3.96 28.70 15.46
CA ALA A 292 3.87 27.68 16.50
C ALA A 292 4.49 26.35 16.03
N VAL A 293 4.12 25.89 14.82
CA VAL A 293 4.57 24.60 14.28
C VAL A 293 6.07 24.59 14.00
N SER A 294 6.66 25.73 13.60
CA SER A 294 8.12 25.87 13.40
C SER A 294 8.94 25.66 14.68
N GLN A 295 8.31 25.70 15.86
CA GLN A 295 8.96 25.45 17.13
C GLN A 295 9.10 23.96 17.48
N LEU A 296 8.46 23.05 16.74
CA LEU A 296 8.65 21.61 16.90
C LEU A 296 10.12 21.22 16.76
N GLU A 297 10.59 20.33 17.62
CA GLU A 297 11.99 19.87 17.58
C GLU A 297 12.35 19.21 16.24
N ALA A 298 11.42 18.43 15.67
CA ALA A 298 11.60 17.85 14.33
C ALA A 298 11.84 18.92 13.25
N VAL A 299 11.13 20.05 13.31
CA VAL A 299 11.29 21.14 12.34
C VAL A 299 12.63 21.85 12.55
N LYS A 300 13.01 22.18 13.80
CA LYS A 300 14.27 22.82 14.13
C LYS A 300 15.49 22.00 13.72
N LYS A 301 15.41 20.67 13.91
CA LYS A 301 16.48 19.73 13.57
C LYS A 301 16.48 19.32 12.10
N GLY A 302 15.45 19.73 11.33
CA GLY A 302 15.32 19.35 9.93
C GLY A 302 14.89 17.89 9.70
N HIS A 303 14.30 17.24 10.71
CA HIS A 303 13.76 15.88 10.61
C HIS A 303 12.38 15.88 9.92
N ILE A 304 12.32 16.49 8.76
CA ILE A 304 11.15 16.54 7.88
C ILE A 304 11.49 15.71 6.67
N TYR A 305 10.82 14.57 6.50
CA TYR A 305 11.08 13.61 5.43
C TYR A 305 9.93 13.54 4.45
N VAL A 306 10.25 13.41 3.18
CA VAL A 306 9.25 13.30 2.11
C VAL A 306 9.09 11.84 1.73
N MET A 307 7.84 11.40 1.61
CA MET A 307 7.48 10.05 1.20
C MET A 307 6.35 10.09 0.17
N ASP A 308 6.29 9.09 -0.72
CA ASP A 308 5.14 8.85 -1.59
C ASP A 308 3.86 8.73 -0.75
N GLY A 309 2.85 9.54 -1.05
CA GLY A 309 1.60 9.54 -0.28
C GLY A 309 0.83 8.22 -0.36
N GLN A 310 0.95 7.46 -1.45
CA GLN A 310 0.35 6.13 -1.54
C GLN A 310 0.98 5.12 -0.58
N ALA A 311 2.21 5.34 -0.15
CA ALA A 311 2.87 4.49 0.82
C ALA A 311 2.27 4.60 2.23
N MET A 312 1.53 5.67 2.53
CA MET A 312 0.80 5.82 3.80
C MET A 312 -0.50 4.99 3.85
N ASN A 313 -0.96 4.48 2.71
CA ASN A 313 -2.08 3.54 2.62
C ASN A 313 -1.58 2.08 2.68
N PRO A 314 -2.43 1.11 3.04
CA PRO A 314 -2.12 -0.32 2.98
C PRO A 314 -1.92 -0.78 1.52
N THR A 315 -0.73 -0.58 0.97
CA THR A 315 -0.42 -0.80 -0.45
C THR A 315 0.94 -1.47 -0.64
N ILE A 316 1.23 -1.93 -1.85
CA ILE A 316 2.57 -2.41 -2.25
C ILE A 316 3.65 -1.34 -2.05
N ARG A 317 3.26 -0.07 -2.01
CA ARG A 317 4.18 1.05 -1.81
C ARG A 317 4.55 1.30 -0.35
N THR A 318 3.83 0.70 0.61
CA THR A 318 4.08 0.90 2.05
C THR A 318 5.53 0.58 2.42
N LEU A 319 6.04 -0.56 1.94
CA LEU A 319 7.42 -0.94 2.21
C LEU A 319 8.44 -0.03 1.51
N ARG A 320 8.13 0.42 0.28
CA ARG A 320 8.95 1.41 -0.43
C ARG A 320 8.98 2.75 0.33
N GLY A 321 7.85 3.16 0.92
CA GLY A 321 7.80 4.34 1.80
C GLY A 321 8.68 4.18 3.03
N ALA A 322 8.66 3.00 3.66
CA ALA A 322 9.57 2.68 4.77
C ALA A 322 11.04 2.80 4.34
N GLU A 323 11.41 2.28 3.15
CA GLU A 323 12.75 2.41 2.57
C GLU A 323 13.13 3.87 2.29
N GLN A 324 12.20 4.69 1.79
CA GLN A 324 12.43 6.13 1.57
C GLN A 324 12.71 6.88 2.87
N VAL A 325 11.93 6.58 3.93
CA VAL A 325 12.14 7.18 5.27
C VAL A 325 13.43 6.67 5.89
N ALA A 326 13.72 5.36 5.79
CA ALA A 326 14.95 4.75 6.26
C ALA A 326 16.20 5.46 5.71
N ALA A 327 16.23 5.72 4.39
CA ALA A 327 17.34 6.39 3.74
C ALA A 327 17.55 7.84 4.23
N GLN A 328 16.48 8.50 4.68
CA GLN A 328 16.55 9.85 5.24
C GLN A 328 16.96 9.83 6.72
N LEU A 329 16.49 8.85 7.51
CA LEU A 329 16.94 8.61 8.90
C LEU A 329 18.47 8.42 8.97
N GLU A 330 19.02 7.59 8.08
CA GLU A 330 20.45 7.34 8.00
C GLU A 330 21.28 8.60 7.75
N LYS A 331 20.82 9.44 6.82
CA LYS A 331 21.47 10.71 6.52
C LYS A 331 21.44 11.69 7.69
N SER A 332 20.44 11.56 8.56
CA SER A 332 20.24 12.43 9.74
C SER A 332 20.90 11.87 11.01
N GLY A 333 21.47 10.67 10.96
CA GLY A 333 22.07 10.01 12.13
C GLY A 333 21.09 9.57 13.20
N LEU A 334 19.84 9.31 12.81
CA LEU A 334 18.74 8.81 13.67
C LEU A 334 18.51 7.30 13.49
N ASN A 335 19.54 6.52 13.29
CA ASN A 335 19.50 5.07 13.07
C ASN A 335 20.04 4.27 14.28
#